data_52ddc9c3015cf640bfae34969dde2c8c
#
_entry.id   52ddc9c3015cf640bfae34969dde2c8c
#
_cell.length_a   1.000
_cell.length_b   1.000
_cell.length_c   1.000
_cell.angle_alpha   90.00
_cell.angle_beta   90.00
_cell.angle_gamma   90.00
#
_symmetry.space_group_name_H-M   'P 1'
#
loop_
_entity.id
_entity.type
_entity.pdbx_description
1 polymer ?
#
loop_
_entity_poly.entity_id
_entity_poly.type
_entity_poly.pdbx_seq_one_letter_code
_entity_poly.pdbx_strand_id
1 'polypeptide(L)'
;MGYNIHIIYSHVPRIGRAQVRRRPEEFERKKGSITMSIKVGINGFGRIGRMVFRASLNHPEIEIVGINDLCPAEYLAYMLKYDTMHGKCEAEISSTEKAIVVNGKEIPVSAERNPADLPWGKLGAEYVVESTGLFLTKEKAQGHLAAGAKKVVMSAPSKDDTPMFVCGVNLDKYTTDMNFVSNASCTTNCLAPIAKVLNDNFGIKDGLMTTVH
;
A
#
# COMPACT_ATOMS: atom_id res chain seq x y z
N MET A 1 -8.25 5.29 -14.82
CA MET A 1 -8.74 6.62 -14.44
C MET A 1 -7.55 7.54 -14.35
N GLY A 2 -7.44 8.51 -15.27
CA GLY A 2 -6.42 9.54 -15.22
C GLY A 2 -6.85 10.64 -14.25
N TYR A 3 -5.99 11.00 -13.32
CA TYR A 3 -6.22 12.14 -12.43
C TYR A 3 -5.65 13.38 -13.11
N ASN A 4 -6.51 14.34 -13.43
CA ASN A 4 -6.07 15.66 -13.90
C ASN A 4 -6.06 16.62 -12.71
N ILE A 5 -4.88 17.12 -12.36
CA ILE A 5 -4.71 18.17 -11.37
C ILE A 5 -4.44 19.47 -12.15
N HIS A 6 -5.37 20.41 -12.07
CA HIS A 6 -5.16 21.76 -12.55
C HIS A 6 -4.70 22.64 -11.38
N ILE A 7 -3.46 23.08 -11.43
CA ILE A 7 -2.93 24.07 -10.51
C ILE A 7 -2.86 25.38 -11.28
N ILE A 8 -3.69 26.35 -10.92
CA ILE A 8 -3.70 27.67 -11.53
C ILE A 8 -2.76 28.58 -10.77
N TYR A 9 -1.68 29.02 -11.42
CA TYR A 9 -0.73 29.98 -10.87
C TYR A 9 -1.04 31.40 -11.36
N SER A 10 -1.14 32.32 -10.43
CA SER A 10 -1.03 33.74 -10.73
C SER A 10 0.40 34.21 -10.34
N HIS A 11 1.22 34.52 -11.34
CA HIS A 11 2.58 35.03 -11.27
C HIS A 11 3.70 34.04 -10.90
N VAL A 12 4.35 33.50 -11.92
CA VAL A 12 5.66 32.86 -11.81
C VAL A 12 6.70 33.75 -12.50
N PRO A 13 7.75 34.21 -11.80
CA PRO A 13 8.91 34.82 -12.47
C PRO A 13 9.60 33.79 -13.36
N ARG A 14 10.01 34.18 -14.57
CA ARG A 14 10.80 33.31 -15.46
C ARG A 14 12.14 33.01 -14.80
N ILE A 15 12.31 31.78 -14.32
CA ILE A 15 13.58 31.28 -13.80
C ILE A 15 14.26 30.48 -14.90
N GLY A 16 15.57 30.73 -15.08
CA GLY A 16 16.43 30.06 -16.03
C GLY A 16 16.46 28.55 -15.81
N ARG A 17 16.73 27.79 -16.90
CA ARG A 17 16.81 26.32 -16.93
C ARG A 17 17.74 25.79 -15.84
N ALA A 18 17.18 25.40 -14.69
CA ALA A 18 17.89 24.57 -13.72
C ALA A 18 18.00 23.16 -14.32
N GLN A 19 19.23 22.67 -14.46
CA GLN A 19 19.48 21.28 -14.82
C GLN A 19 18.98 20.39 -13.68
N VAL A 20 17.88 19.70 -13.90
CA VAL A 20 17.43 18.62 -13.02
C VAL A 20 18.46 17.49 -13.12
N ARG A 21 19.40 17.46 -12.20
CA ARG A 21 20.28 16.31 -12.03
C ARG A 21 19.44 15.14 -11.48
N ARG A 22 19.07 14.23 -12.35
CA ARG A 22 18.62 12.90 -11.97
C ARG A 22 19.77 12.21 -11.25
N ARG A 23 19.66 11.98 -9.98
CA ARG A 23 20.38 10.89 -9.30
C ARG A 23 19.38 9.79 -9.02
N PRO A 24 19.40 8.67 -9.73
CA PRO A 24 18.97 7.43 -9.16
C PRO A 24 20.07 7.08 -8.13
N GLU A 25 19.78 7.09 -6.85
CA GLU A 25 20.59 6.34 -5.92
C GLU A 25 20.34 4.88 -6.29
N GLU A 26 21.32 4.29 -6.96
CA GLU A 26 21.45 2.85 -7.10
C GLU A 26 21.58 2.29 -5.69
N PHE A 27 20.49 1.71 -5.21
CA PHE A 27 20.53 0.80 -4.08
C PHE A 27 21.35 -0.42 -4.55
N GLU A 28 22.67 -0.37 -4.35
CA GLU A 28 23.54 -1.52 -4.59
C GLU A 28 23.02 -2.67 -3.73
N ARG A 29 22.34 -3.62 -4.37
CA ARG A 29 21.96 -4.90 -3.77
C ARG A 29 23.26 -5.62 -3.41
N LYS A 30 23.63 -5.64 -2.13
CA LYS A 30 24.62 -6.58 -1.61
C LYS A 30 24.09 -8.00 -1.84
N LYS A 31 24.54 -8.67 -2.87
CA LYS A 31 24.37 -10.11 -3.05
C LYS A 31 25.06 -10.80 -1.87
N GLY A 32 24.28 -11.48 -1.01
CA GLY A 32 24.85 -12.37 0.00
C GLY A 32 24.35 -12.24 1.43
N SER A 33 23.29 -11.49 1.72
CA SER A 33 22.62 -11.53 3.03
C SER A 33 21.34 -12.36 2.90
N ILE A 34 21.16 -13.37 3.76
CA ILE A 34 19.87 -14.01 3.99
C ILE A 34 19.00 -12.93 4.67
N THR A 35 18.39 -12.08 3.88
CA THR A 35 17.40 -11.12 4.38
C THR A 35 16.16 -11.94 4.73
N MET A 36 15.84 -12.03 6.01
CA MET A 36 14.56 -12.57 6.45
C MET A 36 13.48 -11.72 5.78
N SER A 37 12.60 -12.36 5.00
CA SER A 37 11.48 -11.67 4.34
C SER A 37 10.51 -11.14 5.38
N ILE A 38 9.99 -9.95 5.13
CA ILE A 38 8.93 -9.34 5.94
C ILE A 38 7.61 -10.04 5.59
N LYS A 39 7.03 -10.72 6.56
CA LYS A 39 5.78 -11.47 6.38
C LYS A 39 4.57 -10.57 6.51
N VAL A 40 3.76 -10.52 5.45
CA VAL A 40 2.64 -9.59 5.32
C VAL A 40 1.33 -10.35 5.10
N GLY A 41 0.32 -10.04 5.91
CA GLY A 41 -1.08 -10.42 5.67
C GLY A 41 -1.83 -9.30 4.95
N ILE A 42 -2.79 -9.66 4.10
CA ILE A 42 -3.67 -8.70 3.43
C ILE A 42 -5.11 -8.93 3.90
N ASN A 43 -5.71 -7.94 4.53
CA ASN A 43 -7.13 -7.94 4.89
C ASN A 43 -7.93 -7.12 3.88
N GLY A 44 -8.81 -7.77 3.13
CA GLY A 44 -9.51 -7.21 1.98
C GLY A 44 -8.71 -7.37 0.68
N PHE A 45 -9.19 -8.25 -0.19
CA PHE A 45 -8.53 -8.52 -1.47
C PHE A 45 -9.31 -7.91 -2.64
N GLY A 46 -9.87 -6.73 -2.37
CA GLY A 46 -10.43 -5.86 -3.38
C GLY A 46 -9.37 -5.29 -4.32
N ARG A 47 -9.68 -4.19 -4.98
CA ARG A 47 -8.75 -3.59 -5.94
C ARG A 47 -7.39 -3.25 -5.32
N ILE A 48 -7.38 -2.60 -4.15
CA ILE A 48 -6.13 -2.18 -3.51
C ILE A 48 -5.32 -3.38 -3.00
N GLY A 49 -5.95 -4.32 -2.29
CA GLY A 49 -5.26 -5.53 -1.81
C GLY A 49 -4.58 -6.31 -2.93
N ARG A 50 -5.25 -6.46 -4.09
CA ARG A 50 -4.68 -7.10 -5.27
C ARG A 50 -3.50 -6.32 -5.86
N MET A 51 -3.56 -4.99 -5.86
CA MET A 51 -2.44 -4.18 -6.35
C MET A 51 -1.23 -4.23 -5.41
N VAL A 52 -1.45 -4.24 -4.10
CA VAL A 52 -0.40 -4.49 -3.10
C VAL A 52 0.25 -5.86 -3.36
N PHE A 53 -0.56 -6.89 -3.57
CA PHE A 53 -0.07 -8.23 -3.90
C PHE A 53 0.79 -8.22 -5.17
N ARG A 54 0.29 -7.65 -6.26
CA ARG A 54 1.05 -7.57 -7.52
C ARG A 54 2.35 -6.80 -7.37
N ALA A 55 2.34 -5.70 -6.61
CA ALA A 55 3.56 -4.94 -6.33
C ALA A 55 4.59 -5.77 -5.55
N SER A 56 4.15 -6.58 -4.58
CA SER A 56 5.05 -7.41 -3.77
C SER A 56 5.80 -8.47 -4.60
N LEU A 57 5.30 -8.87 -5.77
CA LEU A 57 6.00 -9.82 -6.64
C LEU A 57 7.36 -9.30 -7.14
N ASN A 58 7.54 -7.98 -7.17
CA ASN A 58 8.81 -7.34 -7.53
C ASN A 58 9.70 -6.99 -6.32
N HIS A 59 9.25 -7.36 -5.11
CA HIS A 59 9.91 -7.07 -3.84
C HIS A 59 10.20 -8.36 -3.07
N PRO A 60 11.32 -9.03 -3.33
CA PRO A 60 11.65 -10.32 -2.70
C PRO A 60 11.82 -10.25 -1.18
N GLU A 61 11.99 -9.04 -0.64
CA GLU A 61 12.00 -8.76 0.80
C GLU A 61 10.61 -8.80 1.44
N ILE A 62 9.52 -8.83 0.64
CA ILE A 62 8.12 -8.89 1.11
C ILE A 62 7.54 -10.25 0.75
N GLU A 63 7.01 -10.93 1.75
CA GLU A 63 6.36 -12.22 1.60
C GLU A 63 4.89 -12.13 2.03
N ILE A 64 3.97 -12.29 1.08
CA ILE A 64 2.55 -12.41 1.42
C ILE A 64 2.29 -13.82 1.95
N VAL A 65 1.86 -13.92 3.21
CA VAL A 65 1.66 -15.19 3.92
C VAL A 65 0.20 -15.56 4.12
N GLY A 66 -0.72 -14.63 3.87
CA GLY A 66 -2.16 -14.90 3.96
C GLY A 66 -3.00 -13.76 3.45
N ILE A 67 -4.20 -14.10 3.04
CA ILE A 67 -5.21 -13.16 2.52
C ILE A 67 -6.51 -13.42 3.28
N ASN A 68 -7.24 -12.37 3.61
CA ASN A 68 -8.61 -12.47 4.09
C ASN A 68 -9.54 -11.71 3.15
N ASP A 69 -10.56 -12.40 2.66
CA ASP A 69 -11.66 -11.80 1.89
C ASP A 69 -12.88 -12.73 1.97
N LEU A 70 -14.08 -12.17 1.81
CA LEU A 70 -15.33 -12.94 1.90
C LEU A 70 -15.67 -13.69 0.61
N CYS A 71 -14.93 -13.43 -0.47
CA CYS A 71 -15.10 -14.12 -1.75
C CYS A 71 -14.33 -15.45 -1.79
N PRO A 72 -14.78 -16.42 -2.59
CA PRO A 72 -14.07 -17.69 -2.79
C PRO A 72 -12.68 -17.51 -3.41
N ALA A 73 -11.74 -18.36 -3.02
CA ALA A 73 -10.35 -18.30 -3.51
C ALA A 73 -10.22 -18.33 -5.04
N GLU A 74 -11.07 -19.11 -5.71
CA GLU A 74 -11.12 -19.18 -7.19
C GLU A 74 -11.44 -17.82 -7.80
N TYR A 75 -12.44 -17.12 -7.27
CA TYR A 75 -12.81 -15.78 -7.74
C TYR A 75 -11.68 -14.76 -7.49
N LEU A 76 -11.07 -14.81 -6.31
CA LEU A 76 -9.96 -13.93 -5.96
C LEU A 76 -8.73 -14.17 -6.85
N ALA A 77 -8.43 -15.43 -7.17
CA ALA A 77 -7.36 -15.79 -8.10
C ALA A 77 -7.63 -15.27 -9.51
N TYR A 78 -8.87 -15.41 -10.00
CA TYR A 78 -9.27 -14.85 -11.29
C TYR A 78 -9.09 -13.33 -11.32
N MET A 79 -9.56 -12.63 -10.29
CA MET A 79 -9.47 -11.18 -10.19
C MET A 79 -8.02 -10.69 -9.98
N LEU A 80 -7.15 -11.50 -9.37
CA LEU A 80 -5.72 -11.21 -9.29
C LEU A 80 -5.03 -11.35 -10.65
N LYS A 81 -5.43 -12.38 -11.41
CA LYS A 81 -4.85 -12.70 -12.72
C LYS A 81 -5.18 -11.65 -13.77
N TYR A 82 -6.43 -11.16 -13.78
CA TYR A 82 -6.92 -10.23 -14.80
C TYR A 82 -7.32 -8.90 -14.19
N ASP A 83 -6.81 -7.82 -14.75
CA ASP A 83 -7.16 -6.46 -14.34
C ASP A 83 -7.29 -5.57 -15.58
N THR A 84 -8.39 -4.84 -15.69
CA THR A 84 -8.69 -4.01 -16.86
C THR A 84 -7.70 -2.85 -17.03
N MET A 85 -7.21 -2.29 -15.93
CA MET A 85 -6.29 -1.13 -15.96
C MET A 85 -4.83 -1.54 -16.01
N HIS A 86 -4.46 -2.62 -15.29
CA HIS A 86 -3.07 -3.06 -15.15
C HIS A 86 -2.73 -4.31 -15.98
N GLY A 87 -3.70 -4.79 -16.75
CA GLY A 87 -3.51 -5.96 -17.61
C GLY A 87 -3.41 -7.30 -16.86
N LYS A 88 -3.06 -8.33 -17.59
CA LYS A 88 -2.85 -9.67 -17.05
C LYS A 88 -1.60 -9.69 -16.16
N CYS A 89 -1.70 -10.32 -15.00
CA CYS A 89 -0.54 -10.57 -14.14
C CYS A 89 0.40 -11.57 -14.82
N GLU A 90 1.70 -11.31 -14.80
CA GLU A 90 2.71 -12.18 -15.42
C GLU A 90 2.97 -13.47 -14.62
N ALA A 91 2.62 -13.47 -13.32
CA ALA A 91 2.75 -14.65 -12.47
C ALA A 91 1.79 -15.77 -12.90
N GLU A 92 2.20 -17.01 -12.69
CA GLU A 92 1.31 -18.17 -12.79
C GLU A 92 0.34 -18.17 -11.62
N ILE A 93 -0.96 -18.02 -11.89
CA ILE A 93 -2.00 -17.91 -10.87
C ILE A 93 -3.04 -18.99 -11.08
N SER A 94 -3.25 -19.78 -10.03
CA SER A 94 -4.31 -20.77 -9.88
C SER A 94 -4.89 -20.72 -8.47
N SER A 95 -5.82 -21.60 -8.14
CA SER A 95 -6.41 -21.67 -6.80
C SER A 95 -6.67 -23.12 -6.41
N THR A 96 -6.70 -23.34 -5.11
CA THR A 96 -7.33 -24.48 -4.45
C THR A 96 -8.63 -24.00 -3.79
N GLU A 97 -9.33 -24.88 -3.11
CA GLU A 97 -10.56 -24.52 -2.38
C GLU A 97 -10.33 -23.41 -1.33
N LYS A 98 -9.15 -23.39 -0.69
CA LYS A 98 -8.84 -22.53 0.46
C LYS A 98 -7.59 -21.66 0.27
N ALA A 99 -7.01 -21.65 -0.91
CA ALA A 99 -5.80 -20.87 -1.17
C ALA A 99 -5.73 -20.33 -2.60
N ILE A 100 -5.02 -19.23 -2.76
CA ILE A 100 -4.54 -18.77 -4.06
C ILE A 100 -3.13 -19.33 -4.24
N VAL A 101 -2.84 -19.89 -5.40
CA VAL A 101 -1.52 -20.44 -5.75
C VAL A 101 -0.85 -19.47 -6.73
N VAL A 102 0.31 -18.94 -6.36
CA VAL A 102 1.06 -18.01 -7.20
C VAL A 102 2.49 -18.51 -7.36
N ASN A 103 2.90 -18.77 -8.60
CA ASN A 103 4.21 -19.34 -8.94
C ASN A 103 4.52 -20.61 -8.12
N GLY A 104 3.51 -21.49 -7.94
CA GLY A 104 3.62 -22.73 -7.17
C GLY A 104 3.55 -22.59 -5.65
N LYS A 105 3.50 -21.35 -5.10
CA LYS A 105 3.36 -21.11 -3.68
C LYS A 105 1.88 -20.95 -3.30
N GLU A 106 1.41 -21.73 -2.33
CA GLU A 106 0.07 -21.59 -1.77
C GLU A 106 0.02 -20.44 -0.75
N ILE A 107 -1.01 -19.59 -0.89
CA ILE A 107 -1.29 -18.48 0.01
C ILE A 107 -2.71 -18.70 0.54
N PRO A 108 -2.87 -19.05 1.83
CA PRO A 108 -4.16 -19.37 2.40
C PRO A 108 -5.10 -18.16 2.37
N VAL A 109 -6.37 -18.45 2.09
CA VAL A 109 -7.45 -17.47 2.10
C VAL A 109 -8.38 -17.79 3.27
N SER A 110 -8.59 -16.81 4.14
CA SER A 110 -9.61 -16.83 5.19
C SER A 110 -10.80 -15.95 4.82
N ALA A 111 -11.95 -16.19 5.44
CA ALA A 111 -13.19 -15.45 5.17
C ALA A 111 -13.82 -14.94 6.48
N GLU A 112 -12.99 -14.31 7.32
CA GLU A 112 -13.41 -13.79 8.61
C GLU A 112 -13.83 -12.33 8.51
N ARG A 113 -14.90 -11.97 9.20
CA ARG A 113 -15.41 -10.60 9.27
C ARG A 113 -14.75 -9.77 10.37
N ASN A 114 -14.40 -10.43 11.47
CA ASN A 114 -13.79 -9.79 12.62
C ASN A 114 -12.27 -9.92 12.55
N PRO A 115 -11.50 -8.83 12.55
CA PRO A 115 -10.05 -8.86 12.48
C PRO A 115 -9.37 -9.67 13.60
N ALA A 116 -10.00 -9.79 14.76
CA ALA A 116 -9.45 -10.54 15.89
C ALA A 116 -9.43 -12.07 15.69
N ASP A 117 -10.28 -12.58 14.79
CA ASP A 117 -10.41 -14.03 14.51
C ASP A 117 -9.48 -14.48 13.38
N LEU A 118 -8.72 -13.56 12.78
CA LEU A 118 -7.83 -13.82 11.66
C LEU A 118 -6.59 -14.62 12.09
N PRO A 119 -6.07 -15.52 11.25
CA PRO A 119 -4.99 -16.43 11.65
C PRO A 119 -3.58 -15.80 11.52
N TRP A 120 -3.41 -14.48 11.72
CA TRP A 120 -2.14 -13.79 11.49
C TRP A 120 -0.98 -14.38 12.28
N GLY A 121 -1.19 -14.68 13.56
CA GLY A 121 -0.17 -15.30 14.39
C GLY A 121 0.24 -16.69 13.93
N LYS A 122 -0.71 -17.51 13.47
CA LYS A 122 -0.45 -18.86 12.94
C LYS A 122 0.32 -18.80 11.61
N LEU A 123 0.04 -17.80 10.77
CA LEU A 123 0.71 -17.56 9.50
C LEU A 123 2.05 -16.83 9.65
N GLY A 124 2.33 -16.32 10.85
CA GLY A 124 3.51 -15.55 11.14
C GLY A 124 3.51 -14.17 10.48
N ALA A 125 2.35 -13.61 10.14
CA ALA A 125 2.23 -12.28 9.58
C ALA A 125 2.67 -11.23 10.61
N GLU A 126 3.71 -10.48 10.28
CA GLU A 126 4.22 -9.41 11.13
C GLU A 126 3.50 -8.09 10.86
N TYR A 127 3.21 -7.84 9.60
CA TYR A 127 2.49 -6.66 9.12
C TYR A 127 1.16 -7.08 8.49
N VAL A 128 0.14 -6.26 8.68
CA VAL A 128 -1.14 -6.42 7.99
C VAL A 128 -1.43 -5.18 7.17
N VAL A 129 -1.69 -5.37 5.88
CA VAL A 129 -2.26 -4.33 5.03
C VAL A 129 -3.78 -4.40 5.17
N GLU A 130 -4.35 -3.38 5.79
CA GLU A 130 -5.80 -3.22 5.94
C GLU A 130 -6.34 -2.50 4.69
N SER A 131 -7.01 -3.23 3.82
CA SER A 131 -7.53 -2.73 2.54
C SER A 131 -9.02 -2.98 2.32
N THR A 132 -9.76 -3.26 3.40
CA THR A 132 -11.24 -3.36 3.35
C THR A 132 -11.92 -2.00 3.29
N GLY A 133 -11.28 -0.95 3.82
CA GLY A 133 -11.89 0.37 4.02
C GLY A 133 -12.80 0.47 5.24
N LEU A 134 -12.91 -0.60 6.05
CA LEU A 134 -13.82 -0.67 7.22
C LEU A 134 -13.10 -0.33 8.54
N PHE A 135 -11.84 -0.74 8.68
CA PHE A 135 -11.07 -0.66 9.93
C PHE A 135 -10.04 0.47 9.84
N LEU A 136 -10.52 1.72 9.77
CA LEU A 136 -9.71 2.93 9.52
C LEU A 136 -9.45 3.75 10.79
N THR A 137 -9.57 3.14 11.97
CA THR A 137 -9.20 3.72 13.26
C THR A 137 -8.36 2.72 14.05
N LYS A 138 -7.52 3.19 14.96
CA LYS A 138 -6.74 2.33 15.88
C LYS A 138 -7.64 1.34 16.61
N GLU A 139 -8.77 1.82 17.13
CA GLU A 139 -9.75 1.00 17.84
C GLU A 139 -10.26 -0.17 16.99
N LYS A 140 -10.69 0.12 15.74
CA LYS A 140 -11.22 -0.91 14.85
C LYS A 140 -10.14 -1.86 14.34
N ALA A 141 -8.94 -1.34 14.06
CA ALA A 141 -7.83 -2.11 13.53
C ALA A 141 -7.08 -2.92 14.61
N GLN A 142 -7.32 -2.65 15.90
CA GLN A 142 -6.66 -3.33 17.02
C GLN A 142 -6.86 -4.84 17.00
N GLY A 143 -7.97 -5.33 16.45
CA GLY A 143 -8.22 -6.75 16.24
C GLY A 143 -7.09 -7.47 15.50
N HIS A 144 -6.42 -6.81 14.57
CA HIS A 144 -5.27 -7.40 13.85
C HIS A 144 -4.08 -7.67 14.78
N LEU A 145 -3.81 -6.77 15.73
CA LEU A 145 -2.75 -6.98 16.72
C LEU A 145 -3.12 -8.11 17.68
N ALA A 146 -4.40 -8.18 18.11
CA ALA A 146 -4.90 -9.28 18.94
C ALA A 146 -4.79 -10.63 18.20
N ALA A 147 -4.95 -10.65 16.89
CA ALA A 147 -4.78 -11.81 16.02
C ALA A 147 -3.29 -12.20 15.78
N GLY A 148 -2.33 -11.44 16.31
CA GLY A 148 -0.90 -11.77 16.30
C GLY A 148 -0.04 -10.93 15.33
N ALA A 149 -0.60 -9.97 14.63
CA ALA A 149 0.19 -9.02 13.85
C ALA A 149 0.94 -8.04 14.78
N LYS A 150 2.07 -7.52 14.33
CA LYS A 150 2.84 -6.50 15.04
C LYS A 150 2.44 -5.08 14.63
N LYS A 151 2.09 -4.89 13.37
CA LYS A 151 1.79 -3.58 12.79
C LYS A 151 0.67 -3.67 11.77
N VAL A 152 -0.09 -2.58 11.65
CA VAL A 152 -1.18 -2.43 10.68
C VAL A 152 -0.91 -1.21 9.80
N VAL A 153 -0.96 -1.43 8.49
CA VAL A 153 -0.87 -0.37 7.47
C VAL A 153 -2.23 -0.22 6.81
N MET A 154 -2.93 0.86 7.12
CA MET A 154 -4.21 1.18 6.49
C MET A 154 -3.97 1.73 5.08
N SER A 155 -4.59 1.14 4.07
CA SER A 155 -4.45 1.55 2.67
C SER A 155 -5.32 2.76 2.29
N ALA A 156 -6.05 3.32 3.24
CA ALA A 156 -6.93 4.47 3.09
C ALA A 156 -6.70 5.48 4.22
N PRO A 157 -7.19 6.73 4.09
CA PRO A 157 -7.03 7.73 5.13
C PRO A 157 -7.60 7.24 6.46
N SER A 158 -6.83 7.40 7.53
CA SER A 158 -7.33 7.14 8.88
C SER A 158 -8.46 8.10 9.23
N LYS A 159 -9.38 7.64 10.08
CA LYS A 159 -10.51 8.43 10.58
C LYS A 159 -10.31 8.89 12.03
N ASP A 160 -9.09 8.74 12.53
CA ASP A 160 -8.64 9.18 13.84
C ASP A 160 -7.25 9.84 13.71
N ASP A 161 -6.51 9.94 14.81
CA ASP A 161 -5.16 10.51 14.89
C ASP A 161 -4.03 9.56 14.41
N THR A 162 -4.36 8.44 13.75
CA THR A 162 -3.35 7.54 13.17
C THR A 162 -2.49 8.29 12.15
N PRO A 163 -1.15 8.27 12.30
CA PRO A 163 -0.25 8.98 11.40
C PRO A 163 -0.41 8.52 9.95
N MET A 164 -0.45 9.50 9.04
CA MET A 164 -0.53 9.27 7.60
C MET A 164 0.80 9.60 6.93
N PHE A 165 1.25 8.71 6.04
CA PHE A 165 2.51 8.83 5.35
C PHE A 165 2.35 8.80 3.84
N VAL A 166 3.14 9.64 3.17
CA VAL A 166 3.28 9.65 1.71
C VAL A 166 4.76 9.54 1.37
N CYS A 167 5.10 8.60 0.49
CA CYS A 167 6.46 8.38 0.03
C CYS A 167 7.05 9.66 -0.59
N GLY A 168 8.28 9.98 -0.19
CA GLY A 168 8.97 11.19 -0.64
C GLY A 168 8.51 12.50 0.01
N VAL A 169 7.52 12.45 0.92
CA VAL A 169 6.98 13.64 1.59
C VAL A 169 7.33 13.68 3.06
N ASN A 170 7.00 12.66 3.82
CA ASN A 170 7.12 12.67 5.28
C ASN A 170 7.48 11.33 5.92
N LEU A 171 8.10 10.41 5.19
CA LEU A 171 8.54 9.11 5.74
C LEU A 171 9.60 9.25 6.83
N ASP A 172 10.33 10.36 6.85
CA ASP A 172 11.30 10.73 7.88
C ASP A 172 10.68 10.88 9.29
N LYS A 173 9.38 11.08 9.35
CA LYS A 173 8.62 11.18 10.61
C LYS A 173 8.15 9.81 11.15
N TYR A 174 8.38 8.72 10.43
CA TYR A 174 8.03 7.39 10.91
C TYR A 174 8.99 6.95 12.02
N THR A 175 8.40 6.39 13.08
CA THR A 175 9.15 5.78 14.20
C THR A 175 8.67 4.35 14.42
N THR A 176 9.57 3.50 14.92
CA THR A 176 9.32 2.05 15.06
C THR A 176 8.29 1.68 16.12
N ASP A 177 7.92 2.59 17.00
CA ASP A 177 6.85 2.43 18.00
C ASP A 177 5.44 2.62 17.42
N MET A 178 5.33 3.17 16.21
CA MET A 178 4.04 3.32 15.52
C MET A 178 3.51 1.96 15.06
N ASN A 179 2.51 1.42 15.74
CA ASN A 179 1.89 0.14 15.39
C ASN A 179 0.79 0.28 14.34
N PHE A 180 0.21 1.46 14.21
CA PHE A 180 -0.79 1.81 13.21
C PHE A 180 -0.30 2.98 12.39
N VAL A 181 -0.33 2.82 11.07
CA VAL A 181 -0.01 3.88 10.12
C VAL A 181 -0.99 3.82 8.94
N SER A 182 -1.16 4.94 8.27
CA SER A 182 -2.00 5.03 7.08
C SER A 182 -1.18 5.50 5.88
N ASN A 183 -1.45 4.95 4.71
CA ASN A 183 -0.89 5.39 3.44
C ASN A 183 -1.67 6.58 2.84
N ALA A 184 -2.50 7.25 3.63
CA ALA A 184 -3.34 8.37 3.20
C ALA A 184 -4.29 8.02 2.02
N SER A 185 -4.76 9.00 1.27
CA SER A 185 -5.66 8.80 0.12
C SER A 185 -4.91 8.79 -1.21
N CYS A 186 -5.56 8.27 -2.26
CA CYS A 186 -5.08 8.40 -3.63
C CYS A 186 -4.88 9.87 -4.02
N THR A 187 -5.80 10.76 -3.63
CA THR A 187 -5.71 12.21 -3.84
C THR A 187 -4.49 12.80 -3.12
N THR A 188 -4.27 12.42 -1.86
CA THR A 188 -3.11 12.89 -1.09
C THR A 188 -1.80 12.39 -1.70
N ASN A 189 -1.72 11.12 -2.11
CA ASN A 189 -0.54 10.57 -2.76
C ASN A 189 -0.22 11.22 -4.12
N CYS A 190 -1.25 11.72 -4.81
CA CYS A 190 -1.07 12.47 -6.04
C CYS A 190 -0.59 13.92 -5.76
N LEU A 191 -1.26 14.63 -4.84
CA LEU A 191 -1.03 16.05 -4.62
C LEU A 191 0.19 16.35 -3.76
N ALA A 192 0.41 15.63 -2.67
CA ALA A 192 1.40 15.99 -1.67
C ALA A 192 2.84 16.03 -2.22
N PRO A 193 3.33 15.09 -3.05
CA PRO A 193 4.65 15.19 -3.65
C PRO A 193 4.81 16.42 -4.55
N ILE A 194 3.80 16.74 -5.34
CA ILE A 194 3.81 17.91 -6.24
C ILE A 194 3.81 19.20 -5.41
N ALA A 195 2.90 19.30 -4.43
CA ALA A 195 2.82 20.46 -3.55
C ALA A 195 4.12 20.66 -2.75
N LYS A 196 4.73 19.56 -2.28
CA LYS A 196 6.03 19.63 -1.59
C LYS A 196 7.12 20.23 -2.49
N VAL A 197 7.28 19.74 -3.70
CA VAL A 197 8.30 20.26 -4.64
C VAL A 197 8.06 21.75 -4.93
N LEU A 198 6.81 22.14 -5.16
CA LEU A 198 6.47 23.54 -5.44
C LEU A 198 6.71 24.43 -4.22
N ASN A 199 6.28 23.98 -3.04
CA ASN A 199 6.46 24.74 -1.82
C ASN A 199 7.95 24.92 -1.45
N ASP A 200 8.73 23.83 -1.56
CA ASP A 200 10.16 23.86 -1.18
C ASP A 200 11.01 24.75 -2.11
N ASN A 201 10.60 24.92 -3.37
CA ASN A 201 11.37 25.70 -4.34
C ASN A 201 10.82 27.12 -4.57
N PHE A 202 9.53 27.34 -4.43
CA PHE A 202 8.90 28.61 -4.81
C PHE A 202 8.05 29.24 -3.69
N GLY A 203 7.68 28.46 -2.68
CA GLY A 203 6.68 28.81 -1.68
C GLY A 203 5.26 28.83 -2.26
N ILE A 204 4.32 28.23 -1.54
CA ILE A 204 2.89 28.26 -1.89
C ILE A 204 2.21 29.22 -0.91
N LYS A 205 1.55 30.26 -1.44
CA LYS A 205 0.74 31.16 -0.63
C LYS A 205 -0.70 30.65 -0.54
N ASP A 206 -1.29 30.35 -1.66
CA ASP A 206 -2.67 29.92 -1.80
C ASP A 206 -2.79 28.81 -2.86
N GLY A 207 -3.82 27.96 -2.78
CA GLY A 207 -4.06 26.93 -3.77
C GLY A 207 -5.52 26.47 -3.79
N LEU A 208 -5.98 26.07 -4.96
CA LEU A 208 -7.26 25.38 -5.15
C LEU A 208 -6.99 24.01 -5.76
N MET A 209 -7.67 23.00 -5.24
CA MET A 209 -7.61 21.63 -5.77
C MET A 209 -8.99 21.20 -6.22
N THR A 210 -9.05 20.64 -7.43
CA THR A 210 -10.21 19.89 -7.90
C THR A 210 -9.78 18.47 -8.20
N THR A 211 -10.51 17.48 -7.70
CA THR A 211 -10.29 16.06 -8.00
C THR A 211 -11.48 15.52 -8.76
N VAL A 212 -11.20 14.70 -9.77
CA VAL A 212 -12.20 14.02 -10.59
C VAL A 212 -11.97 12.52 -10.51
N HIS A 213 -12.98 11.81 -10.05
CA HIS A 213 -12.95 10.36 -9.88
C HIS A 213 -13.84 9.64 -10.87
#